data_35c82d21ca0eb0738b7609e6a0b880fa
#
_entry.id   35c82d21ca0eb0738b7609e6a0b880fa
#
_cell.length_a   1.000
_cell.length_b   1.000
_cell.length_c   1.000
_cell.angle_alpha   90.00
_cell.angle_beta   90.00
_cell.angle_gamma   90.00
#
_symmetry.space_group_name_H-M   'P 1'
#
loop_
_entity.id
_entity.type
_entity.pdbx_description
1 polymer ?
#
loop_
_entity_poly.entity_id
_entity_poly.type
_entity_poly.pdbx_seq_one_letter_code
_entity_poly.pdbx_strand_id
1 'polypeptide(L)'
;MKTIVLKFGGTSVGSIDRIKKITQIIINNKRKKKGVIVVSSAMSGVTNDLVKKSKLISNNFNKAEYDVLVSSGEQAACALIAGRLNHLGFKARSWISWQIPIVTDGPYSSARINKILSKNLQKYLKSGGIPIVTGFQGINSDARITTLG
;
A
#
# COMPACT_ATOMS: atom_id res chain seq x y z
N MET A 1 -22.90 5.20 4.54
CA MET A 1 -21.85 6.22 4.18
C MET A 1 -21.31 5.86 2.81
N LYS A 2 -21.33 6.81 1.86
CA LYS A 2 -20.73 6.60 0.53
C LYS A 2 -19.20 6.49 0.70
N THR A 3 -18.60 5.40 0.20
CA THR A 3 -17.16 5.14 0.28
C THR A 3 -16.52 5.33 -1.08
N ILE A 4 -15.34 5.93 -1.10
CA ILE A 4 -14.50 6.03 -2.30
C ILE A 4 -13.13 5.40 -2.04
N VAL A 5 -12.54 4.84 -3.08
CA VAL A 5 -11.17 4.36 -3.08
C VAL A 5 -10.35 5.29 -3.95
N LEU A 6 -9.28 5.85 -3.39
CA LEU A 6 -8.32 6.70 -4.09
C LEU A 6 -7.04 5.91 -4.30
N LYS A 7 -6.68 5.65 -5.54
CA LYS A 7 -5.42 5.00 -5.89
C LYS A 7 -4.40 6.02 -6.36
N PHE A 8 -3.22 6.03 -5.75
CA PHE A 8 -2.09 6.87 -6.14
C PHE A 8 -0.95 6.02 -6.67
N GLY A 9 -0.57 6.27 -7.92
CA GLY A 9 0.60 5.63 -8.56
C GLY A 9 1.92 6.24 -8.12
N GLY A 10 3.04 5.61 -8.49
CA GLY A 10 4.38 6.01 -8.08
C GLY A 10 4.74 7.47 -8.40
N THR A 11 4.30 7.99 -9.53
CA THR A 11 4.50 9.41 -9.88
C THR A 11 3.72 10.36 -8.98
N SER A 12 2.52 9.99 -8.54
CA SER A 12 1.71 10.79 -7.62
C SER A 12 2.30 10.87 -6.22
N VAL A 13 3.10 9.90 -5.83
CA VAL A 13 3.81 9.84 -4.53
C VAL A 13 5.33 9.95 -4.69
N GLY A 14 5.80 10.48 -5.82
CA GLY A 14 7.20 10.47 -6.23
C GLY A 14 8.14 11.36 -5.41
N SER A 15 7.61 12.21 -4.55
CA SER A 15 8.40 13.08 -3.65
C SER A 15 7.58 13.43 -2.41
N ILE A 16 8.26 13.95 -1.38
CA ILE A 16 7.60 14.46 -0.16
C ILE A 16 6.58 15.55 -0.50
N ASP A 17 6.89 16.45 -1.41
CA ASP A 17 5.96 17.52 -1.82
C ASP A 17 4.72 16.96 -2.54
N ARG A 18 4.88 15.90 -3.34
CA ARG A 18 3.76 15.19 -3.94
C ARG A 18 2.91 14.47 -2.90
N ILE A 19 3.52 13.84 -1.88
CA ILE A 19 2.80 13.28 -0.74
C ILE A 19 1.98 14.36 -0.03
N LYS A 20 2.53 15.55 0.19
CA LYS A 20 1.78 16.68 0.76
C LYS A 20 0.57 17.06 -0.11
N LYS A 21 0.72 17.07 -1.43
CA LYS A 21 -0.38 17.38 -2.37
C LYS A 21 -1.49 16.34 -2.33
N ILE A 22 -1.15 15.04 -2.38
CA ILE A 22 -2.17 13.99 -2.34
C ILE A 22 -2.90 13.93 -1.00
N THR A 23 -2.23 14.25 0.11
CA THR A 23 -2.91 14.33 1.41
C THR A 23 -4.00 15.41 1.42
N GLN A 24 -3.83 16.50 0.70
CA GLN A 24 -4.88 17.51 0.54
C GLN A 24 -6.08 16.98 -0.24
N ILE A 25 -5.85 16.18 -1.29
CA ILE A 25 -6.93 15.52 -2.05
C ILE A 25 -7.71 14.55 -1.13
N ILE A 26 -7.00 13.77 -0.31
CA ILE A 26 -7.60 12.85 0.64
C ILE A 26 -8.48 13.60 1.64
N ILE A 27 -7.96 14.69 2.23
CA ILE A 27 -8.66 15.54 3.20
C ILE A 27 -9.91 16.15 2.59
N ASN A 28 -9.84 16.68 1.39
CA ASN A 28 -10.98 17.29 0.70
C ASN A 28 -12.12 16.27 0.49
N ASN A 29 -11.78 15.03 0.16
CA ASN A 29 -12.78 13.96 0.05
C ASN A 29 -13.35 13.56 1.41
N LYS A 30 -12.50 13.48 2.44
CA LYS A 30 -12.93 13.17 3.81
C LYS A 30 -13.88 14.21 4.38
N ARG A 31 -13.61 15.50 4.16
CA ARG A 31 -14.47 16.62 4.59
C ARG A 31 -15.86 16.59 3.95
N LYS A 32 -16.02 15.98 2.79
CA LYS A 32 -17.33 15.75 2.13
C LYS A 32 -18.12 14.59 2.78
N LYS A 33 -17.77 14.17 4.01
CA LYS A 33 -18.40 13.08 4.78
C LYS A 33 -18.38 11.72 4.06
N LYS A 34 -17.39 11.50 3.21
CA LYS A 34 -17.19 10.20 2.54
C LYS A 34 -16.31 9.28 3.39
N GLY A 35 -16.56 7.97 3.29
CA GLY A 35 -15.55 6.98 3.63
C GLY A 35 -14.42 7.06 2.60
N VAL A 36 -13.18 7.21 3.05
CA VAL A 36 -12.03 7.29 2.15
C VAL A 36 -11.09 6.14 2.47
N ILE A 37 -10.79 5.33 1.46
CA ILE A 37 -9.73 4.32 1.46
C ILE A 37 -8.70 4.77 0.46
N VAL A 38 -7.43 4.70 0.83
CA VAL A 38 -6.32 5.04 -0.06
C VAL A 38 -5.54 3.77 -0.39
N VAL A 39 -5.16 3.59 -1.65
CA VAL A 39 -4.20 2.56 -2.09
C VAL A 39 -3.00 3.28 -2.69
N SER A 40 -1.81 3.01 -2.18
CA SER A 40 -0.58 3.67 -2.64
C SER A 40 0.43 2.70 -3.21
N SER A 41 1.05 3.11 -4.30
CA SER A 41 2.29 2.50 -4.81
C SER A 41 3.50 3.00 -4.02
N ALA A 42 4.67 2.39 -4.25
CA ALA A 42 5.95 2.92 -3.81
C ALA A 42 6.22 4.29 -4.46
N MET A 43 7.07 5.09 -3.84
CA MET A 43 7.56 6.34 -4.43
C MET A 43 8.33 6.05 -5.72
N SER A 44 8.26 6.99 -6.69
CA SER A 44 8.96 6.86 -7.97
C SER A 44 10.43 6.54 -7.78
N GLY A 45 10.93 5.54 -8.51
CA GLY A 45 12.33 5.10 -8.46
C GLY A 45 12.65 4.09 -7.34
N VAL A 46 11.89 4.03 -6.25
CA VAL A 46 12.18 3.16 -5.10
C VAL A 46 12.17 1.69 -5.51
N THR A 47 11.14 1.23 -6.21
CA THR A 47 11.06 -0.18 -6.67
C THR A 47 12.23 -0.53 -7.58
N ASN A 48 12.60 0.36 -8.51
CA ASN A 48 13.73 0.15 -9.42
C ASN A 48 15.05 0.03 -8.66
N ASP A 49 15.27 0.83 -7.62
CA ASP A 49 16.46 0.74 -6.77
C ASP A 49 16.53 -0.58 -6.00
N LEU A 50 15.40 -1.05 -5.49
CA LEU A 50 15.31 -2.35 -4.81
C LEU A 50 15.59 -3.51 -5.78
N VAL A 51 15.05 -3.45 -6.99
CA VAL A 51 15.34 -4.41 -8.06
C VAL A 51 16.83 -4.43 -8.43
N LYS A 52 17.47 -3.25 -8.55
CA LYS A 52 18.92 -3.18 -8.80
C LYS A 52 19.72 -3.85 -7.68
N LYS A 53 19.35 -3.59 -6.42
CA LYS A 53 20.03 -4.20 -5.25
C LYS A 53 19.93 -5.72 -5.27
N SER A 54 18.77 -6.30 -5.58
CA SER A 54 18.62 -7.77 -5.68
C SER A 54 19.55 -8.36 -6.75
N LYS A 55 19.65 -7.70 -7.92
CA LYS A 55 20.52 -8.13 -9.02
C LYS A 55 22.02 -8.04 -8.67
N LEU A 56 22.41 -7.05 -7.88
CA LEU A 56 23.79 -6.92 -7.39
C LEU A 56 24.18 -8.04 -6.41
N ILE A 57 23.22 -8.58 -5.67
CA ILE A 57 23.44 -9.72 -4.77
C ILE A 57 23.53 -11.02 -5.58
N SER A 58 22.59 -11.25 -6.51
CA SER A 58 22.57 -12.45 -7.35
C SER A 58 21.69 -12.26 -8.58
N ASN A 59 22.16 -12.73 -9.74
CA ASN A 59 21.33 -12.80 -10.95
C ASN A 59 20.17 -13.80 -10.83
N ASN A 60 20.27 -14.74 -9.88
CA ASN A 60 19.23 -15.73 -9.57
C ASN A 60 18.69 -15.50 -8.15
N PHE A 61 18.33 -14.26 -7.83
CA PHE A 61 17.81 -13.88 -6.52
C PHE A 61 16.53 -14.65 -6.22
N ASN A 62 16.40 -15.17 -4.99
CA ASN A 62 15.22 -15.95 -4.58
C ASN A 62 13.94 -15.12 -4.75
N LYS A 63 12.95 -15.65 -5.47
CA LYS A 63 11.72 -14.93 -5.82
C LYS A 63 10.86 -14.58 -4.60
N ALA A 64 10.82 -15.42 -3.58
CA ALA A 64 10.07 -15.13 -2.37
C ALA A 64 10.71 -13.96 -1.59
N GLU A 65 12.04 -13.92 -1.51
CA GLU A 65 12.76 -12.79 -0.90
C GLU A 65 12.71 -11.53 -1.78
N TYR A 66 12.66 -11.69 -3.10
CA TYR A 66 12.43 -10.57 -4.01
C TYR A 66 11.08 -9.88 -3.74
N ASP A 67 10.00 -10.64 -3.57
CA ASP A 67 8.69 -10.09 -3.26
C ASP A 67 8.68 -9.34 -1.92
N VAL A 68 9.36 -9.86 -0.89
CA VAL A 68 9.55 -9.14 0.39
C VAL A 68 10.30 -7.83 0.17
N LEU A 69 11.39 -7.88 -0.58
CA LEU A 69 12.24 -6.72 -0.83
C LEU A 69 11.47 -5.60 -1.55
N VAL A 70 10.88 -5.90 -2.72
CA VAL A 70 10.23 -4.86 -3.54
C VAL A 70 8.95 -4.33 -2.92
N SER A 71 8.22 -5.13 -2.15
CA SER A 71 7.00 -4.71 -1.45
C SER A 71 7.25 -3.69 -0.33
N SER A 72 8.49 -3.55 0.14
CA SER A 72 8.83 -2.60 1.21
C SER A 72 8.66 -1.14 0.79
N GLY A 73 8.72 -0.85 -0.50
CA GLY A 73 8.54 0.50 -1.04
C GLY A 73 7.13 1.05 -0.81
N GLU A 74 6.11 0.22 -0.97
CA GLU A 74 4.72 0.60 -0.68
C GLU A 74 4.48 0.82 0.80
N GLN A 75 5.12 0.03 1.66
CA GLN A 75 5.03 0.19 3.11
C GLN A 75 5.56 1.55 3.56
N ALA A 76 6.71 1.96 3.03
CA ALA A 76 7.30 3.26 3.32
C ALA A 76 6.38 4.41 2.86
N ALA A 77 5.86 4.35 1.63
CA ALA A 77 4.95 5.38 1.11
C ALA A 77 3.65 5.49 1.94
N CYS A 78 3.03 4.35 2.28
CA CYS A 78 1.81 4.33 3.10
C CYS A 78 2.04 4.91 4.50
N ALA A 79 3.18 4.62 5.12
CA ALA A 79 3.53 5.17 6.42
C ALA A 79 3.71 6.70 6.37
N LEU A 80 4.37 7.22 5.35
CA LEU A 80 4.54 8.66 5.14
C LEU A 80 3.20 9.38 4.95
N ILE A 81 2.30 8.81 4.14
CA ILE A 81 0.96 9.36 3.90
C ILE A 81 0.14 9.35 5.21
N ALA A 82 0.11 8.22 5.91
CA ALA A 82 -0.61 8.09 7.18
C ALA A 82 -0.06 9.04 8.25
N GLY A 83 1.25 9.12 8.38
CA GLY A 83 1.93 10.03 9.32
C GLY A 83 1.61 11.49 9.02
N ARG A 84 1.60 11.89 7.75
CA ARG A 84 1.21 13.27 7.37
C ARG A 84 -0.25 13.57 7.71
N LEU A 85 -1.17 12.65 7.43
CA LEU A 85 -2.58 12.84 7.77
C LEU A 85 -2.80 12.95 9.28
N ASN A 86 -2.11 12.11 10.07
CA ASN A 86 -2.15 12.18 11.55
C ASN A 86 -1.62 13.53 12.06
N HIS A 87 -0.51 14.03 11.51
CA HIS A 87 0.02 15.35 11.84
C HIS A 87 -1.00 16.47 11.58
N LEU A 88 -1.86 16.31 10.55
CA LEU A 88 -2.92 17.25 10.21
C LEU A 88 -4.24 17.01 10.98
N GLY A 89 -4.23 16.16 12.01
CA GLY A 89 -5.39 15.89 12.86
C GLY A 89 -6.39 14.88 12.33
N PHE A 90 -6.06 14.14 11.26
CA PHE A 90 -6.92 13.10 10.71
C PHE A 90 -6.51 11.73 11.22
N LYS A 91 -7.48 10.91 11.64
CA LYS A 91 -7.26 9.53 12.06
C LYS A 91 -6.90 8.69 10.83
N ALA A 92 -5.62 8.45 10.59
CA ALA A 92 -5.11 7.63 9.49
C ALA A 92 -4.20 6.51 9.98
N ARG A 93 -4.19 5.38 9.25
CA ARG A 93 -3.34 4.23 9.56
C ARG A 93 -2.93 3.53 8.27
N SER A 94 -1.65 3.17 8.17
CA SER A 94 -1.17 2.27 7.12
C SER A 94 -1.63 0.83 7.38
N TRP A 95 -1.98 0.15 6.29
CA TRP A 95 -2.43 -1.25 6.29
C TRP A 95 -1.61 -2.02 5.27
N ILE A 96 -0.83 -2.97 5.75
CA ILE A 96 -0.04 -3.88 4.92
C ILE A 96 -0.91 -5.08 4.54
N SER A 97 -0.60 -5.75 3.45
CA SER A 97 -1.41 -6.83 2.86
C SER A 97 -1.80 -7.95 3.82
N TRP A 98 -0.94 -8.31 4.77
CA TRP A 98 -1.23 -9.34 5.77
C TRP A 98 -2.18 -8.85 6.89
N GLN A 99 -2.31 -7.54 7.12
CA GLN A 99 -3.22 -6.97 8.14
C GLN A 99 -4.68 -6.95 7.69
N ILE A 100 -4.93 -6.92 6.38
CA ILE A 100 -6.26 -7.01 5.77
C ILE A 100 -6.47 -8.31 5.00
N PRO A 101 -5.78 -9.37 5.26
CA PRO A 101 -5.33 -10.44 4.40
C PRO A 101 -5.84 -10.32 2.95
N ILE A 102 -4.99 -9.73 2.09
CA ILE A 102 -5.16 -9.79 0.64
C ILE A 102 -4.58 -11.12 0.19
N VAL A 103 -5.42 -12.14 0.19
CA VAL A 103 -5.00 -13.52 -0.09
C VAL A 103 -4.73 -13.69 -1.57
N THR A 104 -3.56 -14.23 -1.88
CA THR A 104 -3.12 -14.47 -3.25
C THR A 104 -2.85 -15.96 -3.51
N ASP A 105 -2.91 -16.32 -4.77
CA ASP A 105 -2.42 -17.58 -5.32
C ASP A 105 -1.45 -17.33 -6.49
N GLY A 106 -0.86 -18.39 -7.00
CA GLY A 106 0.09 -18.31 -8.12
C GLY A 106 1.54 -18.06 -7.69
N PRO A 107 2.42 -17.87 -8.66
CA PRO A 107 3.85 -17.77 -8.42
C PRO A 107 4.23 -16.41 -7.81
N TYR A 108 5.35 -16.37 -7.09
CA TYR A 108 5.96 -15.10 -6.66
C TYR A 108 6.21 -14.19 -7.87
N SER A 109 6.15 -12.89 -7.65
CA SER A 109 6.33 -11.82 -8.65
C SER A 109 5.23 -11.72 -9.73
N SER A 110 4.23 -12.60 -9.69
CA SER A 110 3.06 -12.57 -10.58
C SER A 110 1.83 -13.22 -9.95
N ALA A 111 1.68 -13.09 -8.66
CA ALA A 111 0.54 -13.60 -7.92
C ALA A 111 -0.77 -12.89 -8.31
N ARG A 112 -1.88 -13.56 -8.08
CA ARG A 112 -3.23 -13.04 -8.34
C ARG A 112 -4.01 -12.98 -7.04
N ILE A 113 -4.83 -11.95 -6.88
CA ILE A 113 -5.72 -11.82 -5.73
C ILE A 113 -6.85 -12.84 -5.87
N ASN A 114 -6.96 -13.72 -4.87
CA ASN A 114 -8.04 -14.68 -4.75
C ASN A 114 -9.16 -14.12 -3.86
N LYS A 115 -8.78 -13.54 -2.70
CA LYS A 115 -9.75 -13.07 -1.70
C LYS A 115 -9.19 -11.90 -0.90
N ILE A 116 -10.06 -11.00 -0.46
CA ILE A 116 -9.71 -9.90 0.45
C ILE A 116 -10.56 -10.00 1.71
N LEU A 117 -9.94 -10.17 2.86
CA LEU A 117 -10.60 -10.27 4.16
C LEU A 117 -10.65 -8.90 4.84
N SER A 118 -11.49 -8.02 4.35
CA SER A 118 -11.51 -6.59 4.68
C SER A 118 -12.27 -6.20 5.97
N LYS A 119 -12.73 -7.15 6.78
CA LYS A 119 -13.58 -6.89 7.96
C LYS A 119 -12.96 -5.85 8.93
N ASN A 120 -11.68 -6.02 9.27
CA ASN A 120 -10.99 -5.11 10.20
C ASN A 120 -10.78 -3.72 9.60
N LEU A 121 -10.46 -3.65 8.29
CA LEU A 121 -10.34 -2.39 7.57
C LEU A 121 -11.69 -1.65 7.52
N GLN A 122 -12.78 -2.37 7.24
CA GLN A 122 -14.13 -1.77 7.23
C GLN A 122 -14.54 -1.25 8.60
N LYS A 123 -14.20 -1.98 9.69
CA LYS A 123 -14.43 -1.52 11.07
C LYS A 123 -13.67 -0.22 11.34
N TYR A 124 -12.41 -0.15 10.94
CA TYR A 124 -11.59 1.05 11.08
C TYR A 124 -12.15 2.23 10.27
N LEU A 125 -12.57 1.99 9.03
CA LEU A 125 -13.22 3.00 8.18
C LEU A 125 -14.50 3.55 8.83
N LYS A 126 -15.35 2.66 9.35
CA LYS A 126 -16.61 3.04 10.06
C LYS A 126 -16.34 3.85 11.33
N SER A 127 -15.21 3.65 12.00
CA SER A 127 -14.79 4.46 13.16
C SER A 127 -14.23 5.85 12.79
N GLY A 128 -14.41 6.27 11.53
CA GLY A 128 -13.93 7.55 11.03
C GLY A 128 -12.49 7.56 10.54
N GLY A 129 -11.78 6.44 10.60
CA GLY A 129 -10.41 6.33 10.15
C GLY A 129 -10.26 6.39 8.61
N ILE A 130 -9.06 6.71 8.16
CA ILE A 130 -8.64 6.69 6.76
C ILE A 130 -7.60 5.57 6.60
N PRO A 131 -7.98 4.39 6.09
CA PRO A 131 -7.00 3.33 5.80
C PRO A 131 -6.14 3.71 4.61
N ILE A 132 -4.81 3.57 4.77
CA ILE A 132 -3.82 3.74 3.71
C ILE A 132 -3.23 2.36 3.41
N VAL A 133 -3.65 1.76 2.33
CA VAL A 133 -3.38 0.35 1.99
C VAL A 133 -2.20 0.25 1.03
N THR A 134 -1.29 -0.66 1.30
CA THR A 134 -0.21 -0.98 0.38
C THR A 134 -0.77 -1.63 -0.90
N GLY A 135 -0.47 -1.04 -2.06
CA GLY A 135 -0.72 -1.66 -3.35
C GLY A 135 0.29 -2.77 -3.67
N PHE A 136 0.15 -3.40 -4.82
CA PHE A 136 1.12 -4.32 -5.42
C PHE A 136 1.36 -5.63 -4.66
N GLN A 137 0.82 -5.87 -3.50
CA GLN A 137 1.18 -7.00 -2.65
C GLN A 137 -0.02 -7.73 -2.06
N GLY A 138 0.20 -9.00 -1.77
CA GLY A 138 -0.71 -9.87 -1.05
C GLY A 138 0.04 -10.81 -0.12
N ILE A 139 -0.67 -11.82 0.36
CA ILE A 139 -0.14 -12.88 1.22
C ILE A 139 -0.62 -14.23 0.70
N ASN A 140 0.28 -15.21 0.58
CA ASN A 140 -0.07 -16.57 0.16
C ASN A 140 -0.39 -17.48 1.35
N SER A 141 -0.68 -18.76 1.06
CA SER A 141 -1.00 -19.78 2.06
C SER A 141 0.13 -20.05 3.06
N ASP A 142 1.38 -19.78 2.68
CA ASP A 142 2.56 -19.96 3.53
C ASP A 142 2.84 -18.72 4.40
N ALA A 143 1.88 -17.80 4.49
CA ALA A 143 2.02 -16.52 5.20
C ALA A 143 3.17 -15.64 4.68
N ARG A 144 3.56 -15.81 3.40
CA ARG A 144 4.60 -15.00 2.77
C ARG A 144 4.00 -13.89 1.91
N ILE A 145 4.68 -12.76 1.90
CA ILE A 145 4.31 -11.65 1.01
C ILE A 145 4.55 -12.08 -0.44
N THR A 146 3.60 -11.75 -1.31
CA THR A 146 3.67 -11.94 -2.75
C THR A 146 3.45 -10.61 -3.45
N THR A 147 4.07 -10.42 -4.61
CA THR A 147 3.76 -9.29 -5.48
C THR A 147 2.86 -9.72 -6.63
N LEU A 148 1.99 -8.81 -7.04
CA LEU A 148 0.97 -9.05 -8.06
C LEU A 148 1.56 -8.97 -9.48
N GLY A 149 1.03 -9.78 -10.38
CA GLY A 149 1.35 -9.72 -11.80
C GLY A 149 0.68 -8.56 -12.53
#